data_96a8d16ac585ece936c87250ddc54deb
#
_entry.id   96a8d16ac585ece936c87250ddc54deb
#
_cell.length_a   1.000
_cell.length_b   1.000
_cell.length_c   1.000
_cell.angle_alpha   90.00
_cell.angle_beta   90.00
_cell.angle_gamma   90.00
#
_symmetry.space_group_name_H-M   'P 1'
#
loop_
_entity.id
_entity.type
_entity.pdbx_description
1 polymer ?
#
loop_
_entity_poly.entity_id
_entity_poly.type
_entity_poly.pdbx_seq_one_letter_code
_entity_poly.pdbx_strand_id
1 'polypeptide(L)'
;MVFLYILITMAFFIVFTLIKTRSKMYGYNQKKDYCYDFKNPKYFDLSSPIDLKEYTNNQTLILKLEIKSTLFSKLFAPYVNIYSQEKTEKTFFEHSAKGVRYIDISSFVGGGYKIMLSSKNCKIVSNKAEIFDFENLDIKNKKVLIIAPHADDAEIASFGLYSDAKESFIVTVTAGETISEDFGLFYNNQDKAKLKGKLRVYDSLTVGMFGDVSYENSIVLGYFNETIKNMYEDRENIIPSKTADLSDISYFRRVNHSKIQTNSQASSKWDSLVNDFVHIINSTKIDFIVTLHPQIDSNPDHQYITLALLEAMEELACEDIKLLTSTNHLTQNEIYPYGDIFSTQALAPRFDTPFIFKDIYSHQLSKEKQIYKFYALEAMHDLRDLLINLGFTRAFKLSFKALRRFINGKEKSYYRRSVKTNEVFYVTNYKELKKAYKDIK
;
A
#
# COMPACT_ATOMS: atom_id res chain seq x y z
N MET A 1 47.58 9.67 -14.96
CA MET A 1 46.96 8.57 -15.76
C MET A 1 46.44 7.44 -14.90
N VAL A 2 47.24 6.82 -14.01
CA VAL A 2 46.82 5.69 -13.16
C VAL A 2 45.58 6.02 -12.29
N PHE A 3 45.54 7.18 -11.65
CA PHE A 3 44.43 7.61 -10.80
C PHE A 3 43.11 7.75 -11.62
N LEU A 4 43.18 8.29 -12.83
CA LEU A 4 42.02 8.40 -13.70
C LEU A 4 41.51 7.01 -14.15
N TYR A 5 42.42 6.06 -14.41
CA TYR A 5 42.07 4.70 -14.75
C TYR A 5 41.37 3.97 -13.62
N ILE A 6 41.85 4.17 -12.38
CA ILE A 6 41.21 3.62 -11.15
C ILE A 6 39.80 4.18 -11.00
N LEU A 7 39.59 5.50 -11.15
CA LEU A 7 38.27 6.12 -11.04
C LEU A 7 37.30 5.61 -12.10
N ILE A 8 37.74 5.45 -13.36
CA ILE A 8 36.90 4.92 -14.45
C ILE A 8 36.53 3.47 -14.14
N THR A 9 37.46 2.64 -13.69
CA THR A 9 37.22 1.24 -13.34
C THR A 9 36.24 1.11 -12.17
N MET A 10 36.41 1.93 -11.13
CA MET A 10 35.47 1.99 -10.01
C MET A 10 34.08 2.43 -10.45
N ALA A 11 33.98 3.47 -11.27
CA ALA A 11 32.69 3.92 -11.80
C ALA A 11 32.01 2.84 -12.64
N PHE A 12 32.77 2.14 -13.50
CA PHE A 12 32.26 1.02 -14.28
C PHE A 12 31.74 -0.13 -13.37
N PHE A 13 32.50 -0.49 -12.36
CA PHE A 13 32.10 -1.53 -11.40
C PHE A 13 30.85 -1.14 -10.61
N ILE A 14 30.73 0.12 -10.17
CA ILE A 14 29.55 0.66 -9.50
C ILE A 14 28.33 0.59 -10.43
N VAL A 15 28.46 1.06 -11.67
CA VAL A 15 27.36 1.03 -12.65
C VAL A 15 26.93 -0.41 -12.96
N PHE A 16 27.89 -1.32 -13.17
CA PHE A 16 27.62 -2.74 -13.40
C PHE A 16 26.87 -3.39 -12.22
N THR A 17 27.34 -3.12 -11.01
CA THR A 17 26.70 -3.62 -9.79
C THR A 17 25.28 -3.08 -9.62
N LEU A 18 25.07 -1.80 -9.90
CA LEU A 18 23.74 -1.17 -9.86
C LEU A 18 22.79 -1.80 -10.89
N ILE A 19 23.25 -2.04 -12.12
CA ILE A 19 22.43 -2.70 -13.16
C ILE A 19 22.04 -4.12 -12.72
N LYS A 20 23.02 -4.88 -12.21
CA LYS A 20 22.80 -6.27 -11.76
C LYS A 20 21.85 -6.36 -10.56
N THR A 21 22.00 -5.46 -9.59
CA THR A 21 21.11 -5.41 -8.43
C THR A 21 19.70 -4.99 -8.83
N ARG A 22 19.56 -3.98 -9.69
CA ARG A 22 18.25 -3.51 -10.13
C ARG A 22 17.48 -4.53 -10.96
N SER A 23 18.17 -5.33 -11.78
CA SER A 23 17.51 -6.41 -12.54
C SER A 23 16.94 -7.52 -11.64
N LYS A 24 17.48 -7.68 -10.42
CA LYS A 24 17.04 -8.67 -9.42
C LYS A 24 16.02 -8.15 -8.42
N MET A 25 15.70 -6.84 -8.45
CA MET A 25 14.76 -6.23 -7.51
C MET A 25 13.32 -6.70 -7.70
N TYR A 26 13.00 -7.20 -8.89
CA TYR A 26 11.66 -7.65 -9.26
C TYR A 26 11.65 -9.18 -9.27
N GLY A 27 10.75 -9.78 -8.55
CA GLY A 27 10.55 -11.24 -8.53
C GLY A 27 9.83 -11.78 -9.77
N TYR A 28 9.69 -10.97 -10.82
CA TYR A 28 8.98 -11.30 -12.06
C TYR A 28 9.67 -10.68 -13.30
N ASN A 29 9.22 -11.09 -14.48
CA ASN A 29 9.71 -10.57 -15.75
C ASN A 29 9.00 -9.26 -16.11
N GLN A 30 9.68 -8.11 -15.98
CA GLN A 30 9.17 -6.77 -16.27
C GLN A 30 8.84 -6.53 -17.76
N LYS A 31 9.14 -7.49 -18.62
CA LYS A 31 8.88 -7.41 -20.07
C LYS A 31 7.57 -8.07 -20.49
N LYS A 32 6.81 -8.60 -19.54
CA LYS A 32 5.46 -9.12 -19.76
C LYS A 32 4.42 -8.01 -19.72
N ASP A 33 3.31 -8.21 -20.41
CA ASP A 33 2.13 -7.36 -20.34
C ASP A 33 1.43 -7.52 -18.98
N TYR A 34 0.91 -6.43 -18.45
CA TYR A 34 -0.02 -6.50 -17.33
C TYR A 34 -1.36 -7.05 -17.84
N CYS A 35 -1.95 -7.94 -17.07
CA CYS A 35 -3.19 -8.63 -17.39
C CYS A 35 -4.33 -8.12 -16.50
N TYR A 36 -5.20 -7.27 -17.09
CA TYR A 36 -6.44 -6.79 -16.47
C TYR A 36 -7.61 -7.06 -17.42
N ASP A 37 -8.70 -7.62 -16.92
CA ASP A 37 -9.88 -7.95 -17.71
C ASP A 37 -10.89 -6.80 -17.70
N PHE A 38 -10.48 -5.63 -18.22
CA PHE A 38 -11.37 -4.49 -18.40
C PHE A 38 -12.21 -4.64 -19.66
N LYS A 39 -13.42 -4.11 -19.63
CA LYS A 39 -14.37 -4.17 -20.74
C LYS A 39 -14.66 -2.78 -21.29
N ASN A 40 -15.15 -2.72 -22.53
CA ASN A 40 -15.67 -1.53 -23.18
C ASN A 40 -14.71 -0.31 -23.21
N PRO A 41 -13.46 -0.46 -23.68
CA PRO A 41 -12.56 0.67 -23.78
C PRO A 41 -13.00 1.69 -24.82
N LYS A 42 -12.74 2.97 -24.55
CA LYS A 42 -12.75 4.00 -25.59
C LYS A 42 -11.34 4.16 -26.17
N TYR A 43 -11.27 4.34 -27.48
CA TYR A 43 -10.01 4.40 -28.22
C TYR A 43 -9.67 5.83 -28.59
N PHE A 44 -8.41 6.23 -28.36
CA PHE A 44 -7.89 7.55 -28.66
C PHE A 44 -6.61 7.44 -29.48
N ASP A 45 -6.46 8.33 -30.47
CA ASP A 45 -5.23 8.47 -31.25
C ASP A 45 -4.21 9.27 -30.44
N LEU A 46 -3.00 8.74 -30.29
CA LEU A 46 -1.92 9.40 -29.53
C LEU A 46 -1.13 10.43 -30.36
N SER A 47 -1.42 10.58 -31.66
CA SER A 47 -0.85 11.65 -32.51
C SER A 47 -1.43 13.04 -32.21
N SER A 48 -2.55 13.11 -31.48
CA SER A 48 -3.22 14.34 -31.07
C SER A 48 -3.51 14.34 -29.56
N PRO A 49 -3.76 15.51 -28.94
CA PRO A 49 -4.18 15.56 -27.55
C PRO A 49 -5.46 14.76 -27.31
N ILE A 50 -5.49 13.98 -26.25
CA ILE A 50 -6.68 13.23 -25.83
C ILE A 50 -7.65 14.21 -25.16
N ASP A 51 -8.86 14.34 -25.67
CA ASP A 51 -9.91 15.20 -25.13
C ASP A 51 -10.73 14.44 -24.09
N LEU A 52 -10.72 14.90 -22.83
CA LEU A 52 -11.41 14.28 -21.70
C LEU A 52 -12.75 14.98 -21.34
N LYS A 53 -13.27 15.87 -22.21
CA LYS A 53 -14.49 16.65 -21.92
C LYS A 53 -15.76 15.82 -21.68
N GLU A 54 -15.81 14.60 -22.19
CA GLU A 54 -16.95 13.70 -22.01
C GLU A 54 -16.98 13.03 -20.63
N TYR A 55 -15.86 13.08 -19.89
CA TYR A 55 -15.73 12.48 -18.58
C TYR A 55 -15.97 13.50 -17.47
N THR A 56 -16.50 13.04 -16.35
CA THR A 56 -16.85 13.85 -15.19
C THR A 56 -16.01 13.50 -13.97
N ASN A 57 -15.95 14.39 -12.99
CA ASN A 57 -15.24 14.14 -11.70
C ASN A 57 -15.76 12.90 -10.94
N ASN A 58 -16.89 12.34 -11.38
CA ASN A 58 -17.45 11.12 -10.78
C ASN A 58 -16.93 9.84 -11.42
N GLN A 59 -15.77 9.91 -12.09
CA GLN A 59 -15.20 8.75 -12.78
C GLN A 59 -13.72 8.58 -12.48
N THR A 60 -13.32 7.34 -12.26
CA THR A 60 -11.92 6.90 -12.31
C THR A 60 -11.57 6.51 -13.74
N LEU A 61 -10.50 7.08 -14.28
CA LEU A 61 -10.05 6.80 -15.64
C LEU A 61 -8.70 6.09 -15.66
N ILE A 62 -8.66 4.94 -16.29
CA ILE A 62 -7.45 4.13 -16.46
C ILE A 62 -7.07 4.07 -17.94
N LEU A 63 -5.89 4.62 -18.24
CA LEU A 63 -5.29 4.64 -19.57
C LEU A 63 -4.38 3.43 -19.76
N LYS A 64 -4.64 2.62 -20.77
CA LYS A 64 -3.81 1.49 -21.17
C LYS A 64 -2.87 1.91 -22.30
N LEU A 65 -1.58 1.67 -22.10
CA LEU A 65 -0.53 1.98 -23.04
C LEU A 65 0.43 0.80 -23.19
N GLU A 66 1.06 0.69 -24.36
CA GLU A 66 2.23 -0.16 -24.54
C GLU A 66 3.51 0.69 -24.50
N ILE A 67 4.47 0.29 -23.64
CA ILE A 67 5.76 0.95 -23.50
C ILE A 67 6.93 0.02 -23.82
N LYS A 68 8.04 0.61 -24.23
CA LYS A 68 9.32 -0.09 -24.42
C LYS A 68 10.45 0.74 -23.82
N SER A 69 11.05 0.24 -22.78
CA SER A 69 12.18 0.88 -22.11
C SER A 69 13.42 1.01 -23.00
N THR A 70 14.18 2.09 -22.81
CA THR A 70 15.50 2.31 -23.42
C THR A 70 16.61 1.68 -22.55
N LEU A 71 17.84 1.65 -23.04
CA LEU A 71 18.99 1.15 -22.26
C LEU A 71 19.21 1.93 -20.96
N PHE A 72 18.92 3.23 -20.96
CA PHE A 72 19.02 4.09 -19.79
C PHE A 72 18.08 3.67 -18.66
N SER A 73 17.00 2.96 -18.96
CA SER A 73 16.06 2.47 -17.96
C SER A 73 16.66 1.42 -17.01
N LYS A 74 17.80 0.84 -17.34
CA LYS A 74 18.54 -0.05 -16.43
C LYS A 74 19.11 0.72 -15.22
N LEU A 75 19.33 2.02 -15.35
CA LEU A 75 19.85 2.90 -14.28
C LEU A 75 18.78 3.84 -13.73
N PHE A 76 17.89 4.33 -14.56
CA PHE A 76 16.88 5.32 -14.21
C PHE A 76 15.49 4.78 -14.50
N ALA A 77 14.61 4.76 -13.54
CA ALA A 77 13.25 4.26 -13.72
C ALA A 77 12.57 4.96 -14.93
N PRO A 78 11.93 4.21 -15.81
CA PRO A 78 11.16 4.78 -16.90
C PRO A 78 9.85 5.37 -16.37
N TYR A 79 9.39 6.44 -17.01
CA TYR A 79 8.11 7.05 -16.67
C TYR A 79 7.43 7.69 -17.88
N VAL A 80 6.12 7.85 -17.76
CA VAL A 80 5.27 8.65 -18.64
C VAL A 80 4.87 9.92 -17.91
N ASN A 81 5.04 11.07 -18.55
CA ASN A 81 4.39 12.31 -18.13
C ASN A 81 3.04 12.41 -18.81
N ILE A 82 2.06 12.78 -18.05
CA ILE A 82 0.75 13.19 -18.51
C ILE A 82 0.66 14.68 -18.20
N TYR A 83 0.37 15.50 -19.19
CA TYR A 83 0.33 16.93 -19.00
C TYR A 83 -0.83 17.59 -19.75
N SER A 84 -1.42 18.59 -19.11
CA SER A 84 -2.39 19.52 -19.67
C SER A 84 -1.80 20.92 -19.65
N GLN A 85 -2.60 21.92 -19.96
CA GLN A 85 -2.18 23.33 -19.83
C GLN A 85 -1.91 23.72 -18.36
N GLU A 86 -2.58 23.09 -17.39
CA GLU A 86 -2.56 23.51 -15.99
C GLU A 86 -1.67 22.65 -15.11
N LYS A 87 -1.46 21.37 -15.43
CA LYS A 87 -0.70 20.47 -14.58
C LYS A 87 0.06 19.39 -15.34
N THR A 88 1.03 18.83 -14.65
CA THR A 88 1.81 17.68 -15.11
C THR A 88 1.92 16.65 -13.99
N GLU A 89 1.64 15.40 -14.32
CA GLU A 89 1.83 14.25 -13.44
C GLU A 89 2.76 13.22 -14.07
N LYS A 90 3.38 12.41 -13.21
CA LYS A 90 4.34 11.38 -13.63
C LYS A 90 3.90 10.03 -13.10
N THR A 91 3.86 9.05 -13.97
CA THR A 91 3.67 7.65 -13.59
C THR A 91 4.92 6.87 -13.92
N PHE A 92 5.52 6.26 -12.91
CA PHE A 92 6.74 5.47 -13.04
C PHE A 92 6.44 3.97 -13.20
N PHE A 93 7.37 3.29 -13.86
CA PHE A 93 7.32 1.85 -14.06
C PHE A 93 8.61 1.18 -13.58
N GLU A 94 8.64 -0.15 -13.67
CA GLU A 94 9.81 -0.96 -13.36
C GLU A 94 10.98 -0.60 -14.27
N HIS A 95 12.20 -0.73 -13.77
CA HIS A 95 13.38 -0.66 -14.59
C HIS A 95 13.31 -1.71 -15.71
N SER A 96 13.62 -1.32 -16.93
CA SER A 96 13.54 -2.19 -18.11
C SER A 96 12.14 -2.67 -18.49
N ALA A 97 11.08 -2.03 -18.01
CA ALA A 97 9.70 -2.36 -18.33
C ALA A 97 9.46 -2.38 -19.85
N LYS A 98 8.68 -3.36 -20.31
CA LYS A 98 8.20 -3.47 -21.68
C LYS A 98 6.80 -4.08 -21.67
N GLY A 99 5.97 -3.68 -22.65
CA GLY A 99 4.62 -4.19 -22.84
C GLY A 99 3.56 -3.29 -22.23
N VAL A 100 2.37 -3.84 -22.06
CA VAL A 100 1.18 -3.13 -21.61
C VAL A 100 1.30 -2.67 -20.16
N ARG A 101 0.94 -1.41 -19.89
CA ARG A 101 0.85 -0.80 -18.58
C ARG A 101 -0.45 0.01 -18.47
N TYR A 102 -0.92 0.20 -17.24
CA TYR A 102 -2.16 0.90 -16.92
C TYR A 102 -1.86 2.08 -16.01
N ILE A 103 -2.25 3.28 -16.47
CA ILE A 103 -1.95 4.56 -15.84
C ILE A 103 -3.26 5.20 -15.38
N ASP A 104 -3.28 5.70 -14.16
CA ASP A 104 -4.38 6.53 -13.69
C ASP A 104 -4.27 7.95 -14.27
N ILE A 105 -5.34 8.42 -14.89
CA ILE A 105 -5.48 9.79 -15.41
C ILE A 105 -6.68 10.50 -14.81
N SER A 106 -7.28 9.97 -13.75
CA SER A 106 -8.51 10.47 -13.12
C SER A 106 -8.37 11.92 -12.64
N SER A 107 -7.18 12.32 -12.23
CA SER A 107 -6.90 13.68 -11.79
C SER A 107 -7.07 14.74 -12.87
N PHE A 108 -7.16 14.36 -14.16
CA PHE A 108 -7.38 15.26 -15.29
C PHE A 108 -8.85 15.38 -15.71
N VAL A 109 -9.76 14.73 -15.01
CA VAL A 109 -11.20 14.76 -15.32
C VAL A 109 -11.87 15.98 -14.69
N GLY A 110 -12.97 16.44 -15.28
CA GLY A 110 -13.82 17.50 -14.75
C GLY A 110 -13.40 18.94 -15.09
N GLY A 111 -12.20 19.14 -15.64
CA GLY A 111 -11.72 20.45 -16.09
C GLY A 111 -11.83 20.68 -17.61
N GLY A 112 -12.41 19.73 -18.36
CA GLY A 112 -12.42 19.78 -19.82
C GLY A 112 -11.04 19.71 -20.46
N TYR A 113 -10.10 19.04 -19.76
CA TYR A 113 -8.70 19.01 -20.16
C TYR A 113 -8.45 18.21 -21.42
N LYS A 114 -7.58 18.75 -22.24
CA LYS A 114 -6.87 17.98 -23.27
C LYS A 114 -5.51 17.57 -22.69
N ILE A 115 -5.25 16.28 -22.66
CA ILE A 115 -4.00 15.76 -22.16
C ILE A 115 -3.09 15.31 -23.29
N MET A 116 -1.80 15.47 -23.06
CA MET A 116 -0.74 14.93 -23.92
C MET A 116 0.20 14.05 -23.10
N LEU A 117 0.86 13.13 -23.79
CA LEU A 117 1.78 12.18 -23.19
C LEU A 117 3.20 12.41 -23.70
N SER A 118 4.16 12.33 -22.80
CA SER A 118 5.56 12.18 -23.16
C SER A 118 6.22 11.13 -22.27
N SER A 119 7.34 10.59 -22.67
CA SER A 119 8.00 9.53 -21.93
C SER A 119 9.49 9.79 -21.74
N LYS A 120 10.06 9.31 -20.65
CA LYS A 120 11.50 9.35 -20.37
C LYS A 120 12.01 7.98 -19.96
N ASN A 121 13.18 7.60 -20.48
CA ASN A 121 13.80 6.28 -20.33
C ASN A 121 12.95 5.12 -20.90
N CYS A 122 11.84 5.42 -21.57
CA CYS A 122 11.04 4.52 -22.39
C CYS A 122 10.44 5.27 -23.57
N LYS A 123 9.83 4.52 -24.48
CA LYS A 123 9.02 5.03 -25.59
C LYS A 123 7.61 4.45 -25.45
N ILE A 124 6.59 5.21 -25.74
CA ILE A 124 5.23 4.74 -25.99
C ILE A 124 5.27 4.17 -27.42
N VAL A 125 4.88 2.89 -27.57
CA VAL A 125 4.99 2.21 -28.87
C VAL A 125 3.65 2.00 -29.54
N SER A 126 2.54 2.14 -28.80
CA SER A 126 1.19 2.14 -29.38
C SER A 126 0.85 3.49 -30.01
N ASN A 127 0.21 3.47 -31.19
CA ASN A 127 -0.34 4.68 -31.81
C ASN A 127 -1.73 5.03 -31.25
N LYS A 128 -2.38 4.08 -30.60
CA LYS A 128 -3.69 4.24 -29.96
C LYS A 128 -3.58 3.90 -28.49
N ALA A 129 -4.37 4.59 -27.68
CA ALA A 129 -4.57 4.30 -26.28
C ALA A 129 -6.02 3.83 -26.04
N GLU A 130 -6.19 3.02 -25.02
CA GLU A 130 -7.50 2.58 -24.54
C GLU A 130 -7.76 3.25 -23.20
N ILE A 131 -8.91 3.89 -23.03
CA ILE A 131 -9.35 4.44 -21.74
C ILE A 131 -10.52 3.62 -21.23
N PHE A 132 -10.42 3.17 -20.00
CA PHE A 132 -11.47 2.51 -19.25
C PHE A 132 -11.96 3.47 -18.17
N ASP A 133 -13.27 3.59 -18.02
CA ASP A 133 -13.90 4.44 -17.02
C ASP A 133 -14.69 3.60 -16.01
N PHE A 134 -14.62 4.01 -14.75
CA PHE A 134 -15.30 3.39 -13.62
C PHE A 134 -16.00 4.47 -12.81
N GLU A 135 -17.18 4.18 -12.26
CA GLU A 135 -17.91 5.10 -11.43
C GLU A 135 -17.24 5.29 -10.07
N ASN A 136 -17.03 6.54 -9.65
CA ASN A 136 -16.45 6.83 -8.35
C ASN A 136 -17.42 6.55 -7.21
N LEU A 137 -16.85 6.24 -6.05
CA LEU A 137 -17.59 6.05 -4.81
C LEU A 137 -17.81 7.40 -4.10
N ASP A 138 -18.98 7.60 -3.54
CA ASP A 138 -19.30 8.79 -2.73
C ASP A 138 -18.75 8.67 -1.30
N ILE A 139 -17.43 8.75 -1.18
CA ILE A 139 -16.74 8.59 0.10
C ILE A 139 -17.10 9.69 1.10
N LYS A 140 -17.30 10.93 0.64
CA LYS A 140 -17.54 12.10 1.51
C LYS A 140 -18.82 12.00 2.33
N ASN A 141 -19.78 11.24 1.88
CA ASN A 141 -21.07 11.07 2.57
C ASN A 141 -21.19 9.73 3.30
N LYS A 142 -20.11 8.95 3.34
CA LYS A 142 -20.10 7.56 3.79
C LYS A 142 -19.18 7.32 4.97
N LYS A 143 -19.50 6.29 5.77
CA LYS A 143 -18.68 5.80 6.86
C LYS A 143 -17.78 4.69 6.37
N VAL A 144 -16.51 4.73 6.76
CA VAL A 144 -15.49 3.80 6.31
C VAL A 144 -14.80 3.12 7.49
N LEU A 145 -14.64 1.81 7.41
CA LEU A 145 -13.85 1.01 8.33
C LEU A 145 -12.55 0.58 7.65
N ILE A 146 -11.42 0.92 8.25
CA ILE A 146 -10.10 0.52 7.77
C ILE A 146 -9.61 -0.64 8.61
N ILE A 147 -9.38 -1.79 8.01
CA ILE A 147 -8.74 -2.94 8.65
C ILE A 147 -7.25 -2.90 8.30
N ALA A 148 -6.45 -2.53 9.28
CA ALA A 148 -5.00 -2.45 9.19
C ALA A 148 -4.39 -3.68 9.91
N PRO A 149 -3.76 -4.61 9.21
CA PRO A 149 -3.05 -5.71 9.84
C PRO A 149 -2.00 -5.24 10.84
N HIS A 150 -1.22 -4.22 10.50
CA HIS A 150 -0.17 -3.62 11.31
C HIS A 150 -0.35 -2.10 11.43
N ALA A 151 0.46 -1.49 12.29
CA ALA A 151 0.42 -0.06 12.64
C ALA A 151 0.97 0.86 11.53
N ASP A 152 0.82 0.66 10.31
CA ASP A 152 1.22 1.53 9.19
C ASP A 152 0.37 1.26 7.95
N ASP A 153 -0.33 0.13 7.95
CA ASP A 153 -1.07 -0.34 6.79
C ASP A 153 -2.21 0.61 6.40
N ALA A 154 -2.89 1.22 7.38
CA ALA A 154 -3.95 2.19 7.12
C ALA A 154 -3.42 3.43 6.39
N GLU A 155 -2.31 3.98 6.87
CA GLU A 155 -1.70 5.18 6.31
C GLU A 155 -1.05 4.91 4.95
N ILE A 156 -0.45 3.74 4.77
CA ILE A 156 0.14 3.33 3.48
C ILE A 156 -0.96 3.18 2.43
N ALA A 157 -2.04 2.48 2.75
CA ALA A 157 -3.07 2.09 1.80
C ALA A 157 -4.11 3.19 1.51
N SER A 158 -4.58 3.92 2.55
CA SER A 158 -5.86 4.63 2.49
C SER A 158 -5.93 5.94 3.26
N PHE A 159 -4.80 6.62 3.50
CA PHE A 159 -4.75 7.88 4.24
C PHE A 159 -5.69 8.94 3.64
N GLY A 160 -5.63 9.15 2.32
CA GLY A 160 -6.47 10.12 1.64
C GLY A 160 -7.95 9.75 1.73
N LEU A 161 -8.25 8.48 1.51
CA LEU A 161 -9.61 7.98 1.54
C LEU A 161 -10.25 8.17 2.92
N TYR A 162 -9.58 7.75 4.00
CA TYR A 162 -10.16 7.86 5.33
C TYR A 162 -10.23 9.33 5.82
N SER A 163 -9.32 10.19 5.33
CA SER A 163 -9.36 11.63 5.63
C SER A 163 -10.50 12.37 4.93
N ASP A 164 -11.05 11.83 3.85
CA ASP A 164 -12.15 12.43 3.09
C ASP A 164 -13.52 11.85 3.43
N ALA A 165 -13.56 10.72 4.13
CA ALA A 165 -14.82 10.09 4.50
C ALA A 165 -15.61 10.90 5.53
N LYS A 166 -16.93 10.72 5.53
CA LYS A 166 -17.81 11.37 6.52
C LYS A 166 -17.42 11.02 7.96
N GLU A 167 -17.07 9.77 8.18
CA GLU A 167 -16.57 9.23 9.45
C GLU A 167 -15.72 8.01 9.17
N SER A 168 -14.57 7.93 9.79
CA SER A 168 -13.64 6.83 9.61
C SER A 168 -13.33 6.14 10.93
N PHE A 169 -13.22 4.81 10.87
CA PHE A 169 -12.78 3.95 11.95
C PHE A 169 -11.54 3.19 11.50
N ILE A 170 -10.50 3.16 12.35
CA ILE A 170 -9.26 2.42 12.08
C ILE A 170 -9.14 1.30 13.10
N VAL A 171 -9.03 0.07 12.60
CA VAL A 171 -8.81 -1.13 13.41
C VAL A 171 -7.46 -1.73 13.06
N THR A 172 -6.48 -1.57 13.94
CA THR A 172 -5.20 -2.25 13.83
C THR A 172 -5.29 -3.59 14.54
N VAL A 173 -5.03 -4.67 13.82
CA VAL A 173 -5.27 -6.03 14.31
C VAL A 173 -4.15 -6.51 15.22
N THR A 174 -2.89 -6.42 14.76
CA THR A 174 -1.75 -6.89 15.55
C THR A 174 -1.02 -5.77 16.27
N ALA A 175 -0.35 -6.10 17.35
CA ALA A 175 0.52 -5.17 18.06
C ALA A 175 1.85 -4.89 17.33
N GLY A 176 2.21 -5.70 16.33
CA GLY A 176 3.45 -5.54 15.56
C GLY A 176 4.72 -5.68 16.39
N GLU A 177 4.70 -6.53 17.42
CA GLU A 177 5.74 -6.66 18.43
C GLU A 177 6.98 -7.43 17.98
N THR A 178 6.95 -8.10 16.82
CA THR A 178 8.11 -8.84 16.32
C THR A 178 9.35 -7.95 16.26
N ILE A 179 10.44 -8.37 16.92
CA ILE A 179 11.64 -7.56 17.04
C ILE A 179 12.47 -7.55 15.76
N SER A 180 13.01 -6.37 15.44
CA SER A 180 14.23 -6.25 14.65
C SER A 180 15.44 -6.13 15.57
N GLU A 181 16.61 -6.57 15.14
CA GLU A 181 17.87 -6.53 15.93
C GLU A 181 18.23 -5.15 16.48
N ASP A 182 17.66 -4.11 15.92
CA ASP A 182 17.98 -2.71 16.18
C ASP A 182 17.08 -2.04 17.24
N PHE A 183 16.07 -2.74 17.73
CA PHE A 183 15.08 -2.15 18.62
C PHE A 183 15.42 -2.33 20.09
N GLY A 184 15.71 -1.24 20.80
CA GLY A 184 15.98 -1.18 22.25
C GLY A 184 17.40 -1.60 22.66
N LEU A 185 18.00 -0.87 23.59
CA LEU A 185 19.39 -1.06 24.03
C LEU A 185 19.54 -1.92 25.29
N PHE A 186 18.59 -1.79 26.22
CA PHE A 186 18.82 -2.19 27.61
C PHE A 186 18.00 -3.41 28.04
N TYR A 187 17.15 -3.96 27.16
CA TYR A 187 16.23 -5.04 27.48
C TYR A 187 16.66 -6.35 26.80
N ASN A 188 16.25 -7.46 27.39
CA ASN A 188 16.27 -8.74 26.70
C ASN A 188 15.31 -8.73 25.49
N ASN A 189 15.30 -9.78 24.70
CA ASN A 189 14.50 -9.82 23.48
C ASN A 189 12.97 -9.74 23.73
N GLN A 190 12.48 -10.38 24.80
CA GLN A 190 11.04 -10.32 25.14
C GLN A 190 10.63 -8.90 25.54
N ASP A 191 11.44 -8.21 26.36
CA ASP A 191 11.16 -6.84 26.76
C ASP A 191 11.25 -5.86 25.60
N LYS A 192 12.20 -6.07 24.67
CA LYS A 192 12.26 -5.31 23.41
C LYS A 192 10.99 -5.49 22.60
N ALA A 193 10.51 -6.73 22.46
CA ALA A 193 9.28 -7.03 21.74
C ALA A 193 8.07 -6.33 22.40
N LYS A 194 7.95 -6.45 23.72
CA LYS A 194 6.90 -5.76 24.48
C LYS A 194 6.95 -4.25 24.31
N LEU A 195 8.16 -3.65 24.37
CA LEU A 195 8.32 -2.21 24.17
C LEU A 195 7.96 -1.78 22.75
N LYS A 196 8.44 -2.51 21.74
CA LYS A 196 8.10 -2.25 20.34
C LYS A 196 6.59 -2.31 20.14
N GLY A 197 5.93 -3.40 20.60
CA GLY A 197 4.49 -3.55 20.51
C GLY A 197 3.73 -2.39 21.16
N LYS A 198 4.16 -1.94 22.35
CA LYS A 198 3.56 -0.75 22.99
C LYS A 198 3.70 0.51 22.15
N LEU A 199 4.87 0.78 21.58
CA LEU A 199 5.08 1.97 20.75
C LEU A 199 4.20 1.92 19.50
N ARG A 200 4.13 0.78 18.82
CA ARG A 200 3.26 0.60 17.65
C ARG A 200 1.77 0.73 18.00
N VAL A 201 1.36 0.26 19.17
CA VAL A 201 -0.01 0.46 19.66
C VAL A 201 -0.32 1.96 19.82
N TYR A 202 0.59 2.74 20.41
CA TYR A 202 0.41 4.19 20.52
C TYR A 202 0.38 4.86 19.15
N ASP A 203 1.25 4.46 18.23
CA ASP A 203 1.24 4.96 16.84
C ASP A 203 -0.12 4.70 16.18
N SER A 204 -0.64 3.47 16.26
CA SER A 204 -1.94 3.10 15.69
C SER A 204 -3.11 3.88 16.25
N LEU A 205 -3.08 4.22 17.53
CA LEU A 205 -4.15 4.98 18.18
C LEU A 205 -4.11 6.47 17.86
N THR A 206 -2.94 7.01 17.50
CA THR A 206 -2.75 8.47 17.41
C THR A 206 -2.47 8.98 16.00
N VAL A 207 -1.82 8.19 15.15
CA VAL A 207 -1.38 8.66 13.82
C VAL A 207 -2.55 8.93 12.89
N GLY A 208 -3.66 8.20 13.00
CA GLY A 208 -4.89 8.48 12.26
C GLY A 208 -5.43 9.90 12.41
N MET A 209 -5.08 10.59 13.51
CA MET A 209 -5.46 12.00 13.76
C MET A 209 -4.84 12.98 12.75
N PHE A 210 -3.76 12.64 12.07
CA PHE A 210 -3.24 13.42 10.93
C PHE A 210 -4.21 13.47 9.75
N GLY A 211 -5.13 12.53 9.66
CA GLY A 211 -6.20 12.49 8.68
C GLY A 211 -7.59 12.71 9.29
N ASP A 212 -7.66 13.46 10.40
CA ASP A 212 -8.88 13.85 11.09
C ASP A 212 -9.70 12.69 11.67
N VAL A 213 -9.11 11.50 11.81
CA VAL A 213 -9.76 10.38 12.51
C VAL A 213 -9.72 10.64 14.02
N SER A 214 -10.87 10.64 14.67
CA SER A 214 -10.93 10.78 16.13
C SER A 214 -10.19 9.65 16.82
N TYR A 215 -9.44 9.96 17.90
CA TYR A 215 -8.79 8.98 18.74
C TYR A 215 -9.75 7.85 19.22
N GLU A 216 -11.00 8.19 19.49
CA GLU A 216 -12.03 7.24 19.91
C GLU A 216 -12.48 6.30 18.78
N ASN A 217 -12.19 6.64 17.52
CA ASN A 217 -12.48 5.83 16.34
C ASN A 217 -11.29 4.94 15.91
N SER A 218 -10.20 4.96 16.67
CA SER A 218 -9.05 4.08 16.47
C SER A 218 -8.98 3.05 17.56
N ILE A 219 -8.69 1.79 17.19
CA ILE A 219 -8.55 0.68 18.11
C ILE A 219 -7.43 -0.26 17.70
N VAL A 220 -6.73 -0.85 18.68
CA VAL A 220 -5.80 -1.97 18.46
C VAL A 220 -6.38 -3.22 19.11
N LEU A 221 -6.54 -4.29 18.33
CA LEU A 221 -7.07 -5.55 18.85
C LEU A 221 -6.05 -6.33 19.67
N GLY A 222 -4.75 -6.08 19.45
CA GLY A 222 -3.67 -6.60 20.27
C GLY A 222 -3.27 -8.04 19.97
N TYR A 223 -3.71 -8.62 18.85
CA TYR A 223 -3.22 -9.91 18.40
C TYR A 223 -1.73 -9.86 18.11
N PHE A 224 -1.08 -11.02 18.09
CA PHE A 224 0.36 -11.09 17.93
C PHE A 224 0.77 -11.13 16.47
N ASN A 225 1.83 -10.40 16.14
CA ASN A 225 2.37 -10.31 14.79
C ASN A 225 2.91 -11.67 14.31
N GLU A 226 2.71 -11.97 13.02
CA GLU A 226 3.12 -13.21 12.36
C GLU A 226 2.47 -14.49 12.92
N THR A 227 1.35 -14.37 13.62
CA THR A 227 0.66 -15.52 14.24
C THR A 227 -0.72 -15.80 13.65
N ILE A 228 -1.27 -14.90 12.85
CA ILE A 228 -2.66 -14.98 12.39
C ILE A 228 -2.90 -16.25 11.54
N LYS A 229 -1.96 -16.61 10.67
CA LYS A 229 -2.02 -17.87 9.94
C LYS A 229 -2.05 -19.08 10.86
N ASN A 230 -1.23 -19.09 11.93
CA ASN A 230 -1.22 -20.17 12.90
C ASN A 230 -2.55 -20.29 13.66
N MET A 231 -3.21 -19.16 13.97
CA MET A 231 -4.55 -19.17 14.56
C MET A 231 -5.60 -19.80 13.62
N TYR A 232 -5.48 -19.60 12.32
CA TYR A 232 -6.34 -20.24 11.33
C TYR A 232 -6.09 -21.75 11.23
N GLU A 233 -4.83 -22.17 11.24
CA GLU A 233 -4.40 -23.57 11.13
C GLU A 233 -4.70 -24.39 12.40
N ASP A 234 -4.70 -23.74 13.57
CA ASP A 234 -5.03 -24.32 14.87
C ASP A 234 -6.04 -23.45 15.61
N ARG A 235 -7.33 -23.66 15.33
CA ARG A 235 -8.43 -22.88 15.90
C ARG A 235 -8.72 -23.19 17.38
N GLU A 236 -8.30 -24.36 17.86
CA GLU A 236 -8.62 -24.83 19.22
C GLU A 236 -7.70 -24.24 20.28
N ASN A 237 -6.45 -24.00 19.93
CA ASN A 237 -5.43 -23.58 20.89
C ASN A 237 -5.20 -22.05 20.86
N ILE A 238 -4.72 -21.52 21.99
CA ILE A 238 -4.24 -20.14 22.07
C ILE A 238 -2.86 -20.09 21.42
N ILE A 239 -2.68 -19.21 20.44
CA ILE A 239 -1.40 -19.02 19.75
C ILE A 239 -0.63 -17.87 20.43
N PRO A 240 0.48 -18.13 21.13
CA PRO A 240 1.24 -17.10 21.82
C PRO A 240 2.07 -16.26 20.85
N SER A 241 2.54 -15.09 21.34
CA SER A 241 3.54 -14.28 20.62
C SER A 241 4.83 -15.07 20.42
N LYS A 242 5.40 -14.98 19.23
CA LYS A 242 6.69 -15.60 18.90
C LYS A 242 7.88 -14.98 19.62
N THR A 243 7.76 -13.71 20.05
CA THR A 243 8.92 -12.93 20.52
C THR A 243 8.72 -12.25 21.87
N ALA A 244 7.48 -11.98 22.29
CA ALA A 244 7.20 -11.20 23.50
C ALA A 244 6.96 -12.06 24.75
N ASP A 245 6.92 -13.40 24.63
CA ASP A 245 6.56 -14.30 25.74
C ASP A 245 5.22 -13.90 26.37
N LEU A 246 4.21 -13.73 25.52
CA LEU A 246 2.84 -13.36 25.88
C LEU A 246 1.85 -14.32 25.22
N SER A 247 0.81 -14.69 25.96
CA SER A 247 -0.34 -15.44 25.44
C SER A 247 -1.66 -14.67 25.58
N ASP A 248 -1.65 -13.60 26.38
CA ASP A 248 -2.82 -12.75 26.65
C ASP A 248 -2.75 -11.46 25.80
N ILE A 249 -3.64 -11.34 24.83
CA ILE A 249 -3.76 -10.17 23.96
C ILE A 249 -4.18 -8.89 24.70
N SER A 250 -4.74 -9.01 25.91
CA SER A 250 -5.13 -7.85 26.71
C SER A 250 -3.94 -6.98 27.08
N TYR A 251 -2.72 -7.54 27.07
CA TYR A 251 -1.50 -6.79 27.33
C TYR A 251 -1.34 -5.55 26.41
N PHE A 252 -1.71 -5.70 25.14
CA PHE A 252 -1.70 -4.61 24.16
C PHE A 252 -3.07 -3.94 24.02
N ARG A 253 -4.16 -4.68 24.13
CA ARG A 253 -5.54 -4.19 23.97
C ARG A 253 -5.99 -3.22 25.06
N ARG A 254 -5.53 -3.39 26.30
CA ARG A 254 -5.97 -2.61 27.47
C ARG A 254 -5.76 -1.10 27.41
N VAL A 255 -4.95 -0.60 26.46
CA VAL A 255 -4.68 0.84 26.30
C VAL A 255 -5.68 1.54 25.40
N ASN A 256 -6.67 0.81 24.84
CA ASN A 256 -7.70 1.41 24.01
C ASN A 256 -8.64 2.29 24.83
N HIS A 257 -9.04 3.41 24.26
CA HIS A 257 -10.11 4.28 24.73
C HIS A 257 -11.20 4.43 23.64
N SER A 258 -11.37 3.40 22.82
CA SER A 258 -12.25 3.45 21.67
C SER A 258 -13.73 3.32 22.07
N LYS A 259 -14.59 3.98 21.30
CA LYS A 259 -16.05 3.74 21.29
C LYS A 259 -16.42 2.47 20.53
N ILE A 260 -15.50 1.91 19.77
CA ILE A 260 -15.71 0.68 19.00
C ILE A 260 -15.83 -0.48 19.96
N GLN A 261 -16.94 -1.21 19.86
CA GLN A 261 -17.15 -2.39 20.66
C GLN A 261 -16.36 -3.59 20.13
N THR A 262 -15.79 -4.36 21.05
CA THR A 262 -15.06 -5.60 20.75
C THR A 262 -15.44 -6.67 21.76
N ASN A 263 -15.05 -7.92 21.50
CA ASN A 263 -15.22 -9.00 22.45
C ASN A 263 -14.24 -8.82 23.62
N SER A 264 -14.76 -8.52 24.81
CA SER A 264 -13.96 -8.29 26.02
C SER A 264 -13.24 -9.54 26.54
N GLN A 265 -13.70 -10.73 26.15
CA GLN A 265 -13.11 -12.03 26.55
C GLN A 265 -12.28 -12.66 25.44
N ALA A 266 -11.92 -11.89 24.41
CA ALA A 266 -11.14 -12.39 23.29
C ALA A 266 -9.76 -12.90 23.75
N SER A 267 -9.32 -13.97 23.12
CA SER A 267 -8.02 -14.57 23.30
C SER A 267 -7.33 -14.70 21.94
N SER A 268 -6.04 -15.03 21.90
CA SER A 268 -5.30 -15.22 20.66
C SER A 268 -5.73 -16.50 19.92
N LYS A 269 -6.99 -16.51 19.47
CA LYS A 269 -7.65 -17.59 18.72
C LYS A 269 -8.36 -17.03 17.50
N TRP A 270 -8.50 -17.88 16.46
CA TRP A 270 -9.19 -17.49 15.23
C TRP A 270 -10.62 -17.00 15.45
N ASP A 271 -11.42 -17.75 16.18
CA ASP A 271 -12.82 -17.40 16.42
C ASP A 271 -12.98 -16.12 17.24
N SER A 272 -11.99 -15.80 18.11
CA SER A 272 -11.97 -14.52 18.81
C SER A 272 -11.75 -13.34 17.84
N LEU A 273 -10.88 -13.51 16.82
CA LEU A 273 -10.65 -12.48 15.80
C LEU A 273 -11.89 -12.28 14.92
N VAL A 274 -12.53 -13.37 14.50
CA VAL A 274 -13.80 -13.29 13.73
C VAL A 274 -14.87 -12.57 14.55
N ASN A 275 -15.05 -12.95 15.80
CA ASN A 275 -16.01 -12.32 16.72
C ASN A 275 -15.70 -10.83 16.97
N ASP A 276 -14.43 -10.43 17.07
CA ASP A 276 -14.07 -9.01 17.17
C ASP A 276 -14.57 -8.24 15.94
N PHE A 277 -14.39 -8.78 14.72
CA PHE A 277 -14.91 -8.13 13.51
C PHE A 277 -16.42 -8.08 13.48
N VAL A 278 -17.12 -9.13 13.93
CA VAL A 278 -18.59 -9.13 14.06
C VAL A 278 -19.04 -7.97 14.97
N HIS A 279 -18.44 -7.82 16.15
CA HIS A 279 -18.77 -6.74 17.08
C HIS A 279 -18.47 -5.35 16.49
N ILE A 280 -17.33 -5.19 15.80
CA ILE A 280 -16.91 -3.92 15.20
C ILE A 280 -17.88 -3.52 14.10
N ILE A 281 -18.19 -4.40 13.16
CA ILE A 281 -19.10 -4.13 12.05
C ILE A 281 -20.49 -3.73 12.59
N ASN A 282 -21.01 -4.46 13.56
CA ASN A 282 -22.31 -4.15 14.18
C ASN A 282 -22.32 -2.79 14.90
N SER A 283 -21.23 -2.41 15.57
CA SER A 283 -21.16 -1.18 16.36
C SER A 283 -20.94 0.08 15.50
N THR A 284 -20.27 -0.03 14.35
CA THR A 284 -19.86 1.12 13.54
C THR A 284 -20.86 1.49 12.43
N LYS A 285 -21.69 0.56 11.97
CA LYS A 285 -22.70 0.78 10.89
C LYS A 285 -22.07 1.45 9.66
N ILE A 286 -21.06 0.82 9.13
CA ILE A 286 -20.25 1.32 8.03
C ILE A 286 -20.87 1.03 6.66
N ASP A 287 -20.49 1.84 5.66
CA ASP A 287 -20.87 1.66 4.26
C ASP A 287 -19.78 0.93 3.45
N PHE A 288 -18.51 1.15 3.79
CA PHE A 288 -17.34 0.56 3.12
C PHE A 288 -16.34 -0.01 4.11
N ILE A 289 -15.67 -1.09 3.72
CA ILE A 289 -14.50 -1.60 4.43
C ILE A 289 -13.28 -1.54 3.51
N VAL A 290 -12.18 -0.99 4.02
CA VAL A 290 -10.86 -1.08 3.36
C VAL A 290 -10.06 -2.20 3.98
N THR A 291 -9.47 -3.06 3.15
CA THR A 291 -8.56 -4.13 3.57
C THR A 291 -7.54 -4.44 2.49
N LEU A 292 -6.63 -5.39 2.72
CA LEU A 292 -5.60 -5.75 1.74
C LEU A 292 -6.04 -6.94 0.87
N HIS A 293 -5.68 -6.91 -0.41
CA HIS A 293 -6.17 -7.88 -1.38
C HIS A 293 -5.35 -9.19 -1.32
N PRO A 294 -5.93 -10.33 -0.96
CA PRO A 294 -5.19 -11.55 -0.65
C PRO A 294 -4.43 -12.16 -1.84
N GLN A 295 -4.85 -11.89 -3.08
CA GLN A 295 -4.18 -12.44 -4.29
C GLN A 295 -2.98 -11.61 -4.76
N ILE A 296 -2.86 -10.35 -4.32
CA ILE A 296 -1.78 -9.46 -4.74
C ILE A 296 -0.92 -8.95 -3.59
N ASP A 297 -1.38 -9.09 -2.35
CA ASP A 297 -0.57 -8.85 -1.15
C ASP A 297 0.00 -10.17 -0.65
N SER A 298 1.32 -10.20 -0.41
CA SER A 298 2.04 -11.44 -0.09
C SER A 298 2.23 -11.70 1.40
N ASN A 299 1.89 -10.72 2.25
CA ASN A 299 2.07 -10.87 3.69
C ASN A 299 1.01 -11.84 4.26
N PRO A 300 1.42 -12.91 4.96
CA PRO A 300 0.46 -13.88 5.51
C PRO A 300 -0.54 -13.25 6.49
N ASP A 301 -0.13 -12.34 7.38
CA ASP A 301 -1.06 -11.67 8.30
C ASP A 301 -2.12 -10.88 7.51
N HIS A 302 -1.74 -10.17 6.43
CA HIS A 302 -2.67 -9.44 5.57
C HIS A 302 -3.71 -10.37 4.95
N GLN A 303 -3.26 -11.50 4.41
CA GLN A 303 -4.13 -12.48 3.78
C GLN A 303 -5.13 -13.09 4.77
N TYR A 304 -4.64 -13.56 5.91
CA TYR A 304 -5.48 -14.26 6.89
C TYR A 304 -6.38 -13.31 7.70
N ILE A 305 -5.96 -12.06 7.98
CA ILE A 305 -6.83 -11.04 8.57
C ILE A 305 -8.00 -10.72 7.64
N THR A 306 -7.74 -10.57 6.33
CA THR A 306 -8.82 -10.39 5.37
C THR A 306 -9.73 -11.63 5.33
N LEU A 307 -9.22 -12.84 5.48
CA LEU A 307 -10.05 -14.06 5.56
C LEU A 307 -10.96 -14.05 6.80
N ALA A 308 -10.44 -13.69 7.97
CA ALA A 308 -11.24 -13.57 9.19
C ALA A 308 -12.34 -12.50 9.06
N LEU A 309 -12.02 -11.37 8.43
CA LEU A 309 -13.02 -10.34 8.09
C LEU A 309 -14.13 -10.91 7.18
N LEU A 310 -13.77 -11.70 6.16
CA LEU A 310 -14.78 -12.30 5.26
C LEU A 310 -15.65 -13.33 5.97
N GLU A 311 -15.12 -14.10 6.92
CA GLU A 311 -15.91 -15.00 7.76
C GLU A 311 -16.93 -14.19 8.62
N ALA A 312 -16.50 -13.10 9.23
CA ALA A 312 -17.39 -12.22 10.00
C ALA A 312 -18.47 -11.56 9.13
N MET A 313 -18.13 -11.09 7.93
CA MET A 313 -19.10 -10.52 6.99
C MET A 313 -20.12 -11.56 6.48
N GLU A 314 -19.71 -12.80 6.34
CA GLU A 314 -20.60 -13.91 5.98
C GLU A 314 -21.58 -14.22 7.11
N GLU A 315 -21.10 -14.27 8.37
CA GLU A 315 -21.94 -14.47 9.55
C GLU A 315 -23.02 -13.38 9.68
N LEU A 316 -22.64 -12.13 9.38
CA LEU A 316 -23.55 -10.98 9.43
C LEU A 316 -24.38 -10.77 8.17
N ALA A 317 -24.16 -11.57 7.12
CA ALA A 317 -24.79 -11.41 5.78
C ALA A 317 -24.65 -9.99 5.20
N CYS A 318 -23.46 -9.38 5.30
CA CYS A 318 -23.17 -7.99 4.91
C CYS A 318 -23.12 -7.80 3.37
N GLU A 319 -24.22 -8.02 2.67
CA GLU A 319 -24.25 -7.96 1.19
C GLU A 319 -24.10 -6.53 0.65
N ASP A 320 -24.56 -5.53 1.38
CA ASP A 320 -24.57 -4.13 0.97
C ASP A 320 -23.22 -3.41 1.21
N ILE A 321 -22.33 -3.99 2.01
CA ILE A 321 -21.03 -3.40 2.31
C ILE A 321 -20.05 -3.73 1.18
N LYS A 322 -19.51 -2.70 0.51
CA LYS A 322 -18.46 -2.87 -0.49
C LYS A 322 -17.08 -2.96 0.19
N LEU A 323 -16.25 -3.83 -0.36
CA LEU A 323 -14.83 -3.94 0.00
C LEU A 323 -13.98 -3.15 -0.97
N LEU A 324 -13.13 -2.28 -0.44
CA LEU A 324 -12.08 -1.56 -1.15
C LEU A 324 -10.75 -2.23 -0.78
N THR A 325 -10.14 -2.89 -1.74
CA THR A 325 -8.91 -3.65 -1.48
C THR A 325 -7.71 -3.03 -2.16
N SER A 326 -6.56 -3.07 -1.49
CA SER A 326 -5.28 -2.55 -1.98
C SER A 326 -4.14 -3.53 -1.70
N THR A 327 -2.89 -3.15 -1.92
CA THR A 327 -1.71 -3.94 -1.57
C THR A 327 -0.62 -3.05 -0.98
N ASN A 328 -0.04 -3.48 0.13
CA ASN A 328 1.11 -2.86 0.77
C ASN A 328 2.38 -3.67 0.51
N HIS A 329 2.28 -4.99 0.48
CA HIS A 329 3.37 -5.93 0.17
C HIS A 329 3.04 -6.69 -1.12
N LEU A 330 3.28 -6.03 -2.26
CA LEU A 330 2.98 -6.66 -3.54
C LEU A 330 3.74 -7.99 -3.68
N THR A 331 3.02 -9.02 -4.09
CA THR A 331 3.60 -10.34 -4.34
C THR A 331 4.82 -10.25 -5.23
N GLN A 332 5.95 -10.81 -4.77
CA GLN A 332 7.23 -10.84 -5.46
C GLN A 332 7.92 -9.47 -5.65
N ASN A 333 7.42 -8.38 -5.05
CA ASN A 333 8.03 -7.07 -5.27
C ASN A 333 7.72 -6.02 -4.20
N GLU A 334 8.65 -5.82 -3.30
CA GLU A 334 8.58 -4.80 -2.24
C GLU A 334 8.81 -3.34 -2.72
N ILE A 335 8.95 -3.09 -4.03
CA ILE A 335 9.26 -1.77 -4.55
C ILE A 335 8.01 -1.01 -5.02
N TYR A 336 6.92 -1.72 -5.21
CA TYR A 336 5.64 -1.09 -5.55
C TYR A 336 5.10 -0.28 -4.35
N PRO A 337 4.47 0.88 -4.59
CA PRO A 337 4.29 1.60 -5.84
C PRO A 337 5.58 2.26 -6.35
N TYR A 338 5.79 2.26 -7.69
CA TYR A 338 7.05 2.69 -8.29
C TYR A 338 7.27 4.19 -8.27
N GLY A 339 8.54 4.57 -8.34
CA GLY A 339 8.98 5.93 -8.58
C GLY A 339 8.99 6.82 -7.35
N ASP A 340 8.99 8.12 -7.64
CA ASP A 340 9.19 9.16 -6.64
C ASP A 340 7.93 9.39 -5.79
N ILE A 341 8.10 9.94 -4.59
CA ILE A 341 6.98 10.51 -3.82
C ILE A 341 6.29 11.60 -4.64
N PHE A 342 5.02 11.82 -4.38
CA PHE A 342 4.19 12.79 -5.10
C PHE A 342 4.04 12.53 -6.61
N SER A 343 4.29 11.31 -7.06
CA SER A 343 3.97 10.85 -8.41
C SER A 343 2.67 10.04 -8.41
N THR A 344 2.07 9.86 -9.56
CA THR A 344 0.85 9.06 -9.71
C THR A 344 1.15 7.57 -9.61
N GLN A 345 0.35 6.83 -8.87
CA GLN A 345 0.45 5.39 -8.75
C GLN A 345 -0.15 4.71 -9.99
N ALA A 346 0.62 3.86 -10.66
CA ALA A 346 0.11 2.94 -11.69
C ALA A 346 -0.64 1.77 -11.04
N LEU A 347 -1.45 1.05 -11.81
CA LEU A 347 -2.03 -0.20 -11.33
C LEU A 347 -0.95 -1.22 -10.98
N ALA A 348 -1.26 -2.10 -10.03
CA ALA A 348 -0.32 -3.14 -9.56
C ALA A 348 0.05 -4.11 -10.69
N PRO A 349 1.32 -4.55 -10.78
CA PRO A 349 1.72 -5.60 -11.71
C PRO A 349 0.90 -6.88 -11.50
N ARG A 350 0.31 -7.35 -12.58
CA ARG A 350 -0.35 -8.64 -12.64
C ARG A 350 -0.13 -9.22 -14.04
N PHE A 351 0.27 -10.47 -14.12
CA PHE A 351 0.65 -11.09 -15.37
C PHE A 351 -0.29 -12.27 -15.68
N ASP A 352 0.02 -13.41 -15.76
CA ASP A 352 -0.59 -14.63 -16.25
C ASP A 352 -2.11 -14.81 -16.02
N THR A 353 -2.66 -14.34 -14.91
CA THR A 353 -4.10 -14.45 -14.58
C THR A 353 -4.62 -13.15 -13.95
N PRO A 354 -5.83 -12.70 -14.30
CA PRO A 354 -6.51 -11.64 -13.55
C PRO A 354 -6.70 -12.03 -12.07
N PHE A 355 -6.91 -11.05 -11.21
CA PHE A 355 -7.35 -11.28 -9.83
C PHE A 355 -8.78 -10.77 -9.65
N ILE A 356 -9.39 -11.12 -8.52
CA ILE A 356 -10.81 -10.90 -8.30
C ILE A 356 -11.09 -9.47 -7.87
N PHE A 357 -11.76 -8.70 -8.70
CA PHE A 357 -12.38 -7.41 -8.42
C PHE A 357 -13.47 -7.13 -9.46
N LYS A 358 -14.32 -6.14 -9.22
CA LYS A 358 -15.37 -5.71 -10.14
C LYS A 358 -15.07 -4.36 -10.78
N ASP A 359 -14.64 -3.39 -9.95
CA ASP A 359 -14.40 -2.02 -10.35
C ASP A 359 -13.07 -1.52 -9.81
N ILE A 360 -12.58 -0.41 -10.35
CA ILE A 360 -11.43 0.32 -9.81
C ILE A 360 -11.90 1.68 -9.32
N TYR A 361 -11.45 2.03 -8.12
CA TYR A 361 -11.61 3.37 -7.57
C TYR A 361 -10.24 3.98 -7.29
N SER A 362 -9.96 5.12 -7.88
CA SER A 362 -8.76 5.90 -7.61
C SER A 362 -9.11 7.16 -6.82
N HIS A 363 -8.76 7.16 -5.54
CA HIS A 363 -8.97 8.29 -4.66
C HIS A 363 -7.85 9.31 -4.85
N GLN A 364 -8.18 10.54 -5.29
CA GLN A 364 -7.20 11.58 -5.58
C GLN A 364 -6.86 12.38 -4.31
N LEU A 365 -5.57 12.59 -4.05
CA LEU A 365 -5.07 13.32 -2.89
C LEU A 365 -4.66 14.76 -3.28
N SER A 366 -5.18 15.75 -2.57
CA SER A 366 -4.65 17.11 -2.63
C SER A 366 -3.17 17.14 -2.21
N LYS A 367 -2.43 18.18 -2.61
CA LYS A 367 -1.03 18.36 -2.16
C LYS A 367 -0.91 18.40 -0.64
N GLU A 368 -1.86 19.01 0.03
CA GLU A 368 -1.93 19.07 1.49
C GLU A 368 -2.05 17.69 2.10
N LYS A 369 -3.00 16.86 1.62
CA LYS A 369 -3.17 15.49 2.09
C LYS A 369 -1.96 14.61 1.83
N GLN A 370 -1.28 14.77 0.70
CA GLN A 370 -0.02 14.09 0.44
C GLN A 370 1.05 14.46 1.49
N ILE A 371 1.12 15.73 1.91
CA ILE A 371 2.04 16.19 2.95
C ILE A 371 1.64 15.61 4.31
N TYR A 372 0.36 15.63 4.68
CA TYR A 372 -0.13 15.03 5.93
C TYR A 372 0.12 13.53 5.97
N LYS A 373 -0.15 12.80 4.87
CA LYS A 373 0.21 11.37 4.73
C LYS A 373 1.70 11.13 4.97
N PHE A 374 2.56 11.98 4.40
CA PHE A 374 4.01 11.90 4.62
C PHE A 374 4.35 12.02 6.11
N TYR A 375 3.80 13.03 6.81
CA TYR A 375 4.09 13.24 8.22
C TYR A 375 3.44 12.19 9.13
N ALA A 376 2.28 11.67 8.79
CA ALA A 376 1.67 10.54 9.49
C ALA A 376 2.61 9.32 9.50
N LEU A 377 3.17 8.97 8.35
CA LEU A 377 4.15 7.89 8.23
C LEU A 377 5.48 8.21 8.94
N GLU A 378 5.94 9.47 8.92
CA GLU A 378 7.13 9.90 9.67
C GLU A 378 6.92 9.89 11.18
N ALA A 379 5.68 9.99 11.66
CA ALA A 379 5.38 9.96 13.09
C ALA A 379 5.52 8.56 13.69
N MET A 380 5.42 7.50 12.87
CA MET A 380 5.51 6.12 13.34
C MET A 380 6.92 5.73 13.77
N HIS A 381 7.04 5.15 14.97
CA HIS A 381 8.32 4.89 15.62
C HIS A 381 9.21 3.89 14.90
N ASP A 382 8.65 2.83 14.33
CA ASP A 382 9.44 1.76 13.72
C ASP A 382 9.69 1.94 12.21
N LEU A 383 9.01 2.88 11.56
CA LEU A 383 9.29 3.25 10.18
C LEU A 383 10.53 4.14 10.04
N ARG A 384 10.92 4.83 11.11
CA ARG A 384 12.09 5.70 11.13
C ARG A 384 13.38 4.92 11.38
N ASP A 385 14.47 5.43 10.82
CA ASP A 385 15.81 4.95 11.19
C ASP A 385 16.11 5.31 12.66
N LEU A 386 16.05 4.32 13.54
CA LEU A 386 16.41 4.51 14.93
C LEU A 386 17.92 4.81 15.04
N LEU A 387 18.28 5.94 15.65
CA LEU A 387 19.66 6.35 15.91
C LEU A 387 20.26 5.69 17.17
N ILE A 388 19.51 4.76 17.76
CA ILE A 388 19.92 4.04 18.96
C ILE A 388 20.83 2.88 18.54
N ASN A 389 21.93 2.68 19.28
CA ASN A 389 22.90 1.62 19.02
C ASN A 389 23.64 1.71 17.67
N LEU A 390 24.29 2.86 17.45
CA LEU A 390 25.08 3.11 16.26
C LEU A 390 26.41 2.34 16.29
N GLY A 391 26.40 1.05 15.98
CA GLY A 391 27.62 0.33 15.61
C GLY A 391 28.19 0.87 14.29
N PHE A 392 29.50 0.68 14.07
CA PHE A 392 30.21 1.20 12.89
C PHE A 392 29.52 0.86 11.56
N THR A 393 29.06 -0.38 11.37
CA THR A 393 28.35 -0.83 10.17
C THR A 393 27.03 -0.09 9.94
N ARG A 394 26.31 0.21 11.02
CA ARG A 394 25.05 0.95 10.96
C ARG A 394 25.27 2.43 10.68
N ALA A 395 26.24 3.05 11.36
CA ALA A 395 26.64 4.44 11.10
C ALA A 395 27.04 4.60 9.62
N PHE A 396 27.80 3.66 9.06
CA PHE A 396 28.16 3.65 7.65
C PHE A 396 26.94 3.53 6.73
N LYS A 397 26.01 2.59 7.00
CA LYS A 397 24.76 2.44 6.23
C LYS A 397 23.93 3.73 6.27
N LEU A 398 23.79 4.36 7.44
CA LEU A 398 23.03 5.62 7.61
C LEU A 398 23.68 6.78 6.88
N SER A 399 25.03 6.90 6.95
CA SER A 399 25.78 7.92 6.23
C SER A 399 25.64 7.75 4.71
N PHE A 400 25.68 6.52 4.21
CA PHE A 400 25.45 6.22 2.80
C PHE A 400 24.00 6.53 2.37
N LYS A 401 23.03 6.23 3.24
CA LYS A 401 21.62 6.57 3.04
C LYS A 401 21.42 8.10 2.98
N ALA A 402 22.05 8.84 3.90
CA ALA A 402 22.02 10.30 3.91
C ALA A 402 22.69 10.91 2.66
N LEU A 403 23.85 10.40 2.24
CA LEU A 403 24.52 10.82 1.01
C LEU A 403 23.64 10.53 -0.23
N ARG A 404 22.99 9.38 -0.28
CA ARG A 404 22.04 9.02 -1.36
C ARG A 404 20.84 9.96 -1.40
N ARG A 405 20.29 10.36 -0.23
CA ARG A 405 19.24 11.38 -0.12
C ARG A 405 19.73 12.73 -0.67
N PHE A 406 20.92 13.15 -0.27
CA PHE A 406 21.53 14.41 -0.72
C PHE A 406 21.74 14.43 -2.25
N ILE A 407 22.32 13.37 -2.83
CA ILE A 407 22.60 13.30 -4.27
C ILE A 407 21.32 13.20 -5.10
N ASN A 408 20.35 12.40 -4.70
CA ASN A 408 19.14 12.14 -5.47
C ASN A 408 17.98 13.07 -5.12
N GLY A 409 18.11 13.89 -4.07
CA GLY A 409 17.05 14.76 -3.55
C GLY A 409 15.79 14.02 -3.08
N LYS A 410 15.81 12.68 -3.06
CA LYS A 410 14.62 11.86 -2.86
C LYS A 410 14.96 10.56 -2.16
N GLU A 411 14.17 10.22 -1.17
CA GLU A 411 14.24 8.92 -0.54
C GLU A 411 13.21 7.96 -1.12
N LYS A 412 13.63 6.69 -1.27
CA LYS A 412 12.80 5.58 -1.75
C LYS A 412 12.61 4.54 -0.65
N SER A 413 12.38 4.97 0.58
CA SER A 413 11.98 4.02 1.64
C SER A 413 10.60 3.45 1.32
N TYR A 414 10.37 2.24 1.80
CA TYR A 414 9.14 1.49 1.60
C TYR A 414 7.87 2.33 1.84
N TYR A 415 7.72 2.90 3.02
CA TYR A 415 6.53 3.66 3.40
C TYR A 415 6.41 5.02 2.67
N ARG A 416 7.53 5.73 2.44
CA ARG A 416 7.50 7.04 1.76
C ARG A 416 7.08 6.93 0.30
N ARG A 417 7.35 5.80 -0.36
CA ARG A 417 6.89 5.58 -1.73
C ARG A 417 5.38 5.52 -1.86
N SER A 418 4.66 5.18 -0.79
CA SER A 418 3.20 5.16 -0.77
C SER A 418 2.58 6.56 -0.82
N VAL A 419 3.37 7.62 -0.58
CA VAL A 419 2.90 9.01 -0.70
C VAL A 419 2.82 9.36 -2.19
N LYS A 420 1.66 9.13 -2.77
CA LYS A 420 1.33 9.34 -4.17
C LYS A 420 0.25 10.41 -4.34
N THR A 421 -0.01 10.84 -5.57
CA THR A 421 -1.12 11.76 -5.87
C THR A 421 -2.49 11.08 -5.77
N ASN A 422 -2.50 9.75 -5.72
CA ASN A 422 -3.71 8.93 -5.66
C ASN A 422 -3.50 7.66 -4.85
N GLU A 423 -4.59 7.09 -4.38
CA GLU A 423 -4.69 5.76 -3.77
C GLU A 423 -5.59 4.89 -4.62
N VAL A 424 -5.13 3.72 -5.01
CA VAL A 424 -5.85 2.82 -5.93
C VAL A 424 -6.48 1.69 -5.16
N PHE A 425 -7.78 1.51 -5.33
CA PHE A 425 -8.57 0.45 -4.71
C PHE A 425 -9.23 -0.43 -5.76
N TYR A 426 -9.18 -1.72 -5.52
CA TYR A 426 -9.92 -2.73 -6.28
C TYR A 426 -11.21 -3.04 -5.53
N VAL A 427 -12.33 -2.65 -6.12
CA VAL A 427 -13.66 -2.71 -5.47
C VAL A 427 -14.29 -4.06 -5.71
N THR A 428 -14.80 -4.68 -4.66
CA THR A 428 -15.47 -5.99 -4.71
C THR A 428 -16.51 -6.13 -3.60
N ASN A 429 -17.04 -7.33 -3.39
CA ASN A 429 -17.84 -7.71 -2.23
C ASN A 429 -17.26 -8.99 -1.58
N TYR A 430 -17.74 -9.31 -0.37
CA TYR A 430 -17.18 -10.43 0.38
C TYR A 430 -17.37 -11.78 -0.33
N LYS A 431 -18.53 -12.02 -1.00
CA LYS A 431 -18.81 -13.28 -1.70
C LYS A 431 -17.83 -13.54 -2.86
N GLU A 432 -17.52 -12.48 -3.61
CA GLU A 432 -16.55 -12.57 -4.70
C GLU A 432 -15.12 -12.73 -4.15
N LEU A 433 -14.74 -11.89 -3.19
CA LEU A 433 -13.38 -11.94 -2.64
C LEU A 433 -13.08 -13.27 -1.92
N LYS A 434 -14.08 -13.88 -1.30
CA LYS A 434 -13.92 -15.21 -0.66
C LYS A 434 -13.52 -16.30 -1.66
N LYS A 435 -13.86 -16.17 -2.94
CA LYS A 435 -13.42 -17.11 -3.98
C LYS A 435 -11.91 -17.10 -4.17
N ALA A 436 -11.25 -15.95 -3.90
CA ALA A 436 -9.79 -15.81 -3.99
C ALA A 436 -9.04 -16.80 -3.07
N TYR A 437 -9.63 -17.18 -1.96
CA TYR A 437 -8.98 -18.09 -0.99
C TYR A 437 -8.99 -19.56 -1.39
N LYS A 438 -9.74 -19.95 -2.41
CA LYS A 438 -9.66 -21.30 -2.95
C LYS A 438 -8.30 -21.59 -3.60
N ASP A 439 -7.61 -20.54 -4.02
CA ASP A 439 -6.35 -20.59 -4.76
C ASP A 439 -5.11 -20.32 -3.87
N ILE A 440 -5.30 -19.91 -2.60
CA ILE A 440 -4.22 -19.53 -1.66
C ILE A 440 -3.77 -20.72 -0.77
N LYS A 441 -4.28 -21.89 -0.98
CA LYS A 441 -3.96 -23.11 -0.23
C LYS A 441 -2.58 -23.68 -0.59
#